data_fc567f39d0f7d3340058178c8a41643c
#
_entry.id   fc567f39d0f7d3340058178c8a41643c
#
_cell.length_a   1.000
_cell.length_b   1.000
_cell.length_c   1.000
_cell.angle_alpha   90.00
_cell.angle_beta   90.00
_cell.angle_gamma   90.00
#
_symmetry.space_group_name_H-M   'P 1'
#
loop_
_entity.id
_entity.type
_entity.pdbx_description
1 polymer ?
#
loop_
_entity_poly.entity_id
_entity_poly.type
_entity_poly.pdbx_seq_one_letter_code
_entity_poly.pdbx_strand_id
1 'polypeptide(L)'
;MTVRIYVRASTKDQDAKRALSDLISFSQSYNVNHVEYVEHFSGTKLDRPVLAKLLKDADQGDILLVESVDRLSRLSQDDFAILKQRIKDKGLRLVVADLPTTHTVSEGMTGDILRVINDMLIDLLATMAKLDNDKRRERIKQGLANSGYKPTGKKPNTTKHNRIIELDSQKNMTKEEIAKAVGVGVATVYRVLKQG
;
A
#
# COMPACT_ATOMS: atom_id res chain seq x y z
N MET A 1 -21.21 16.47 -2.76
CA MET A 1 -19.88 16.34 -3.39
C MET A 1 -18.81 16.58 -2.33
N THR A 2 -17.95 15.62 -2.08
CA THR A 2 -16.84 15.66 -1.11
C THR A 2 -15.55 15.29 -1.83
N VAL A 3 -14.43 15.93 -1.51
CA VAL A 3 -13.11 15.51 -2.01
C VAL A 3 -12.55 14.47 -1.06
N ARG A 4 -12.33 13.24 -1.56
CA ARG A 4 -11.72 12.13 -0.82
C ARG A 4 -10.26 12.04 -1.21
N ILE A 5 -9.40 12.53 -0.35
CA ILE A 5 -7.95 12.56 -0.56
C ILE A 5 -7.38 11.20 -0.21
N TYR A 6 -6.78 10.51 -1.16
CA TYR A 6 -6.13 9.24 -0.93
C TYR A 6 -4.62 9.33 -1.09
N VAL A 7 -3.91 9.07 -0.02
CA VAL A 7 -2.44 9.04 0.03
C VAL A 7 -1.97 7.63 0.39
N ARG A 8 -1.01 7.10 -0.37
CA ARG A 8 -0.39 5.81 -0.08
C ARG A 8 1.10 5.99 0.20
N ALA A 9 1.52 5.55 1.38
CA ALA A 9 2.92 5.49 1.77
C ALA A 9 3.38 4.05 2.02
N SER A 10 4.63 3.73 1.69
CA SER A 10 5.17 2.38 1.93
C SER A 10 5.80 2.21 3.32
N THR A 11 6.47 3.23 3.86
CA THR A 11 7.18 3.15 5.16
C THR A 11 7.68 4.48 5.75
N LYS A 12 7.62 5.59 5.01
CA LYS A 12 8.10 6.89 5.52
C LYS A 12 6.93 7.85 5.72
N ASP A 13 6.60 8.12 6.97
CA ASP A 13 5.55 9.08 7.37
C ASP A 13 5.77 10.49 6.79
N GLN A 14 7.02 10.89 6.53
CA GLN A 14 7.34 12.22 5.99
C GLN A 14 6.83 12.41 4.55
N ASP A 15 7.02 11.42 3.66
CA ASP A 15 6.53 11.52 2.27
C ASP A 15 5.00 11.52 2.22
N ALA A 16 4.35 10.75 3.10
CA ALA A 16 2.89 10.74 3.21
C ALA A 16 2.34 12.08 3.70
N LYS A 17 2.97 12.68 4.72
CA LYS A 17 2.55 13.97 5.28
C LYS A 17 2.70 15.11 4.26
N ARG A 18 3.82 15.12 3.51
CA ARG A 18 4.04 16.10 2.44
C ARG A 18 2.96 15.99 1.36
N ALA A 19 2.78 14.79 0.80
CA ALA A 19 1.78 14.55 -0.23
C ALA A 19 0.37 14.89 0.25
N LEU A 20 0.04 14.59 1.51
CA LEU A 20 -1.24 14.93 2.09
C LEU A 20 -1.44 16.44 2.18
N SER A 21 -0.43 17.19 2.67
CA SER A 21 -0.47 18.66 2.75
C SER A 21 -0.68 19.30 1.38
N ASP A 22 0.04 18.82 0.37
CA ASP A 22 -0.05 19.32 -1.01
C ASP A 22 -1.46 19.07 -1.58
N LEU A 23 -2.02 17.87 -1.35
CA LEU A 23 -3.36 17.51 -1.80
C LEU A 23 -4.48 18.23 -1.04
N ILE A 24 -4.31 18.51 0.25
CA ILE A 24 -5.25 19.36 1.01
C ILE A 24 -5.27 20.77 0.41
N SER A 25 -4.10 21.36 0.15
CA SER A 25 -3.99 22.67 -0.48
C SER A 25 -4.65 22.68 -1.86
N PHE A 26 -4.40 21.64 -2.66
CA PHE A 26 -5.05 21.47 -3.96
C PHE A 26 -6.57 21.34 -3.84
N SER A 27 -7.08 20.61 -2.85
CA SER A 27 -8.51 20.38 -2.67
C SER A 27 -9.28 21.66 -2.36
N GLN A 28 -8.63 22.68 -1.80
CA GLN A 28 -9.26 23.99 -1.51
C GLN A 28 -9.81 24.68 -2.77
N SER A 29 -9.21 24.39 -3.94
CA SER A 29 -9.71 24.93 -5.22
C SER A 29 -11.11 24.45 -5.59
N TYR A 30 -11.59 23.35 -5.00
CA TYR A 30 -12.94 22.83 -5.22
C TYR A 30 -14.00 23.46 -4.32
N ASN A 31 -13.62 24.22 -3.29
CA ASN A 31 -14.53 24.90 -2.36
C ASN A 31 -15.55 23.98 -1.68
N VAL A 32 -15.15 22.73 -1.39
CA VAL A 32 -15.97 21.69 -0.76
C VAL A 32 -15.19 21.01 0.37
N ASN A 33 -15.90 20.31 1.26
CA ASN A 33 -15.27 19.53 2.32
C ASN A 33 -14.38 18.44 1.75
N HIS A 34 -13.30 18.12 2.47
CA HIS A 34 -12.45 16.97 2.17
C HIS A 34 -12.40 15.96 3.31
N VAL A 35 -12.09 14.71 2.97
CA VAL A 35 -11.86 13.60 3.92
C VAL A 35 -10.56 12.90 3.51
N GLU A 36 -9.72 12.61 4.49
CA GLU A 36 -8.38 12.06 4.29
C GLU A 36 -8.35 10.55 4.49
N TYR A 37 -7.65 9.85 3.60
CA TYR A 37 -7.45 8.41 3.63
C TYR A 37 -5.97 8.12 3.40
N VAL A 38 -5.27 7.75 4.48
CA VAL A 38 -3.83 7.44 4.43
C VAL A 38 -3.62 5.93 4.53
N GLU A 39 -3.04 5.35 3.49
CA GLU A 39 -2.83 3.91 3.33
C GLU A 39 -1.36 3.53 3.52
N HIS A 40 -1.07 2.68 4.50
CA HIS A 40 0.26 2.10 4.70
C HIS A 40 0.35 0.69 4.11
N PHE A 41 0.14 0.58 2.81
CA PHE A 41 0.06 -0.70 2.12
C PHE A 41 0.75 -0.68 0.76
N SER A 42 1.09 -1.88 0.23
CA SER A 42 1.74 -1.98 -1.07
C SER A 42 0.80 -1.61 -2.22
N GLY A 43 1.24 -0.75 -3.13
CA GLY A 43 0.50 -0.41 -4.35
C GLY A 43 0.36 -1.56 -5.35
N THR A 44 1.04 -2.69 -5.12
CA THR A 44 0.99 -3.90 -5.98
C THR A 44 -0.12 -4.87 -5.59
N LYS A 45 -0.93 -4.55 -4.58
CA LYS A 45 -2.07 -5.36 -4.16
C LYS A 45 -3.37 -4.61 -4.42
N LEU A 46 -4.38 -5.33 -4.93
CA LEU A 46 -5.70 -4.78 -5.22
C LEU A 46 -6.49 -4.52 -3.93
N ASP A 47 -6.46 -5.49 -3.01
CA ASP A 47 -7.20 -5.38 -1.75
C ASP A 47 -6.37 -4.57 -0.73
N ARG A 48 -6.84 -3.35 -0.48
CA ARG A 48 -6.27 -2.38 0.44
C ARG A 48 -7.36 -1.87 1.38
N PRO A 49 -7.17 -2.03 2.70
CA PRO A 49 -8.24 -1.77 3.68
C PRO A 49 -8.72 -0.31 3.65
N VAL A 50 -7.79 0.66 3.56
CA VAL A 50 -8.17 2.08 3.58
C VAL A 50 -8.82 2.51 2.26
N LEU A 51 -8.33 2.01 1.11
CA LEU A 51 -8.97 2.25 -0.18
C LEU A 51 -10.37 1.61 -0.23
N ALA A 52 -10.52 0.40 0.29
CA ALA A 52 -11.82 -0.27 0.39
C ALA A 52 -12.80 0.52 1.27
N LYS A 53 -12.32 1.07 2.41
CA LYS A 53 -13.11 1.96 3.25
C LYS A 53 -13.51 3.23 2.50
N LEU A 54 -12.58 3.89 1.81
CA LEU A 54 -12.88 5.06 0.98
C LEU A 54 -14.00 4.77 -0.02
N LEU A 55 -13.88 3.66 -0.76
CA LEU A 55 -14.89 3.26 -1.75
C LEU A 55 -16.25 2.92 -1.09
N LYS A 56 -16.25 2.41 0.14
CA LYS A 56 -17.49 2.15 0.89
C LYS A 56 -18.15 3.45 1.32
N ASP A 57 -17.36 4.40 1.84
CA ASP A 57 -17.82 5.68 2.40
C ASP A 57 -18.19 6.70 1.31
N ALA A 58 -17.84 6.42 0.04
CA ALA A 58 -18.02 7.33 -1.07
C ALA A 58 -19.47 7.39 -1.56
N ASP A 59 -19.91 8.60 -1.87
CA ASP A 59 -21.17 8.89 -2.52
C ASP A 59 -20.98 9.21 -4.01
N GLN A 60 -22.04 9.05 -4.80
CA GLN A 60 -22.02 9.41 -6.20
C GLN A 60 -21.73 10.91 -6.38
N GLY A 61 -20.83 11.23 -7.30
CA GLY A 61 -20.41 12.62 -7.56
C GLY A 61 -19.28 13.12 -6.67
N ASP A 62 -18.78 12.31 -5.71
CA ASP A 62 -17.58 12.65 -4.96
C ASP A 62 -16.33 12.57 -5.83
N ILE A 63 -15.27 13.26 -5.41
CA ILE A 63 -13.97 13.27 -6.09
C ILE A 63 -13.00 12.38 -5.32
N LEU A 64 -12.40 11.41 -6.02
CA LEU A 64 -11.21 10.70 -5.55
C LEU A 64 -9.97 11.47 -6.01
N LEU A 65 -9.30 12.16 -5.08
CA LEU A 65 -8.10 12.95 -5.33
C LEU A 65 -6.84 12.17 -4.93
N VAL A 66 -5.92 12.03 -5.86
CA VAL A 66 -4.62 11.37 -5.65
C VAL A 66 -3.46 12.22 -6.17
N GLU A 67 -2.25 12.06 -5.63
CA GLU A 67 -1.05 12.77 -6.09
C GLU A 67 -0.72 12.40 -7.54
N SER A 68 -0.55 11.10 -7.79
CA SER A 68 -0.19 10.55 -9.11
C SER A 68 -0.74 9.13 -9.28
N VAL A 69 -0.78 8.63 -10.52
CA VAL A 69 -1.29 7.29 -10.80
C VAL A 69 -0.42 6.21 -10.18
N ASP A 70 0.91 6.38 -10.11
CA ASP A 70 1.83 5.42 -9.50
C ASP A 70 1.70 5.37 -7.96
N ARG A 71 1.24 6.45 -7.35
CA ARG A 71 0.86 6.49 -5.94
C ARG A 71 -0.45 5.77 -5.68
N LEU A 72 -1.41 5.94 -6.57
CA LEU A 72 -2.67 5.20 -6.49
C LEU A 72 -2.42 3.70 -6.69
N SER A 73 -1.65 3.29 -7.71
CA SER A 73 -1.56 1.91 -8.11
C SER A 73 -0.25 1.54 -8.81
N ARG A 74 0.19 0.29 -8.60
CA ARG A 74 1.25 -0.43 -9.34
C ARG A 74 0.78 -1.86 -9.62
N LEU A 75 -0.51 -2.00 -9.87
CA LEU A 75 -1.20 -3.26 -10.13
C LEU A 75 -0.87 -3.81 -11.52
N SER A 76 -1.26 -5.06 -11.75
CA SER A 76 -1.36 -5.59 -13.12
C SER A 76 -2.42 -4.80 -13.89
N GLN A 77 -2.40 -4.90 -15.22
CA GLN A 77 -3.38 -4.21 -16.06
C GLN A 77 -4.81 -4.66 -15.75
N ASP A 78 -5.00 -5.97 -15.55
CA ASP A 78 -6.31 -6.55 -15.20
C ASP A 78 -6.81 -6.05 -13.83
N ASP A 79 -5.95 -6.10 -12.79
CA ASP A 79 -6.30 -5.60 -11.47
C ASP A 79 -6.57 -4.09 -11.46
N PHE A 80 -5.84 -3.33 -12.29
CA PHE A 80 -6.06 -1.89 -12.42
C PHE A 80 -7.40 -1.59 -13.11
N ALA A 81 -7.77 -2.37 -14.12
CA ALA A 81 -9.09 -2.29 -14.75
C ALA A 81 -10.22 -2.55 -13.75
N ILE A 82 -10.06 -3.56 -12.87
CA ILE A 82 -11.00 -3.84 -11.77
C ILE A 82 -11.10 -2.63 -10.83
N LEU A 83 -9.96 -2.03 -10.43
CA LEU A 83 -9.97 -0.86 -9.55
C LEU A 83 -10.69 0.33 -10.22
N LYS A 84 -10.41 0.62 -11.49
CA LYS A 84 -11.09 1.67 -12.25
C LYS A 84 -12.60 1.44 -12.30
N GLN A 85 -13.00 0.19 -12.55
CA GLN A 85 -14.42 -0.16 -12.58
C GLN A 85 -15.09 0.07 -11.22
N ARG A 86 -14.45 -0.34 -10.12
CA ARG A 86 -14.95 -0.07 -8.75
C ARG A 86 -15.13 1.43 -8.48
N ILE A 87 -14.20 2.28 -8.96
CA ILE A 87 -14.28 3.74 -8.83
C ILE A 87 -15.46 4.28 -9.66
N LYS A 88 -15.62 3.80 -10.90
CA LYS A 88 -16.72 4.19 -11.80
C LYS A 88 -18.09 3.75 -11.26
N ASP A 89 -18.21 2.53 -10.74
CA ASP A 89 -19.47 1.97 -10.19
C ASP A 89 -19.94 2.79 -8.97
N LYS A 90 -19.01 3.37 -8.23
CA LYS A 90 -19.31 4.30 -7.14
C LYS A 90 -19.69 5.72 -7.63
N GLY A 91 -19.59 5.96 -8.91
CA GLY A 91 -19.81 7.30 -9.48
C GLY A 91 -18.77 8.34 -9.03
N LEU A 92 -17.59 7.87 -8.62
CA LEU A 92 -16.47 8.73 -8.22
C LEU A 92 -15.77 9.29 -9.46
N ARG A 93 -15.43 10.58 -9.38
CA ARG A 93 -14.54 11.21 -10.35
C ARG A 93 -13.09 11.10 -9.87
N LEU A 94 -12.25 10.40 -10.63
CA LEU A 94 -10.81 10.35 -10.35
C LEU A 94 -10.14 11.64 -10.81
N VAL A 95 -9.48 12.34 -9.88
CA VAL A 95 -8.64 13.51 -10.13
C VAL A 95 -7.21 13.18 -9.69
N VAL A 96 -6.27 13.38 -10.60
CA VAL A 96 -4.85 13.14 -10.38
C VAL A 96 -4.13 14.48 -10.40
N ALA A 97 -3.50 14.86 -9.27
CA ALA A 97 -2.89 16.19 -9.13
C ALA A 97 -1.80 16.45 -10.20
N ASP A 98 -1.01 15.42 -10.55
CA ASP A 98 0.01 15.50 -11.59
C ASP A 98 -0.53 15.44 -13.02
N LEU A 99 -1.85 15.28 -13.21
CA LEU A 99 -2.49 15.19 -14.53
C LEU A 99 -3.55 16.29 -14.69
N PRO A 100 -3.18 17.50 -15.13
CA PRO A 100 -4.07 18.66 -15.19
C PRO A 100 -5.35 18.46 -16.02
N THR A 101 -5.30 17.58 -17.02
CA THR A 101 -6.48 17.26 -17.85
C THR A 101 -7.62 16.61 -17.05
N THR A 102 -7.34 16.05 -15.86
CA THR A 102 -8.35 15.48 -14.95
C THR A 102 -9.01 16.53 -14.05
N HIS A 103 -8.44 17.73 -13.93
CA HIS A 103 -8.89 18.75 -12.98
C HIS A 103 -10.20 19.43 -13.40
N THR A 104 -10.36 19.68 -14.69
CA THR A 104 -11.54 20.39 -15.21
C THR A 104 -12.68 19.45 -15.54
N VAL A 105 -13.90 19.93 -15.33
CA VAL A 105 -15.11 19.31 -15.85
C VAL A 105 -15.49 20.08 -17.10
N SER A 106 -15.49 19.40 -18.24
CA SER A 106 -16.04 19.93 -19.49
C SER A 106 -17.30 19.15 -19.82
N GLU A 107 -18.33 19.83 -20.30
CA GLU A 107 -19.60 19.23 -20.71
C GLU A 107 -19.68 19.10 -22.24
N GLY A 108 -20.63 18.29 -22.71
CA GLY A 108 -20.87 18.04 -24.12
C GLY A 108 -19.76 17.24 -24.79
N MET A 109 -19.70 17.30 -26.12
CA MET A 109 -18.76 16.49 -26.94
C MET A 109 -17.29 16.68 -26.54
N THR A 110 -16.86 17.89 -26.20
CA THR A 110 -15.50 18.18 -25.72
C THR A 110 -15.22 17.47 -24.42
N GLY A 111 -16.19 17.46 -23.50
CA GLY A 111 -16.07 16.74 -22.23
C GLY A 111 -16.00 15.23 -22.41
N ASP A 112 -16.73 14.67 -23.34
CA ASP A 112 -16.68 13.25 -23.67
C ASP A 112 -15.33 12.84 -24.24
N ILE A 113 -14.78 13.62 -25.15
CA ILE A 113 -13.44 13.41 -25.73
C ILE A 113 -12.36 13.48 -24.62
N LEU A 114 -12.43 14.50 -23.77
CA LEU A 114 -11.48 14.64 -22.65
C LEU A 114 -11.54 13.46 -21.66
N ARG A 115 -12.73 12.94 -21.39
CA ARG A 115 -12.89 11.73 -20.55
C ARG A 115 -12.18 10.52 -21.17
N VAL A 116 -12.35 10.28 -22.48
CA VAL A 116 -11.69 9.18 -23.17
C VAL A 116 -10.16 9.35 -23.15
N ILE A 117 -9.67 10.55 -23.42
CA ILE A 117 -8.22 10.86 -23.36
C ILE A 117 -7.68 10.64 -21.95
N ASN A 118 -8.36 11.12 -20.91
CA ASN A 118 -7.96 10.94 -19.51
C ASN A 118 -7.93 9.46 -19.13
N ASP A 119 -8.94 8.68 -19.50
CA ASP A 119 -8.98 7.24 -19.26
C ASP A 119 -7.78 6.53 -19.90
N MET A 120 -7.43 6.89 -21.13
CA MET A 120 -6.26 6.33 -21.82
C MET A 120 -4.93 6.75 -21.19
N LEU A 121 -4.79 8.01 -20.78
CA LEU A 121 -3.58 8.50 -20.11
C LEU A 121 -3.40 7.84 -18.74
N ILE A 122 -4.47 7.68 -17.97
CA ILE A 122 -4.43 6.99 -16.67
C ILE A 122 -4.01 5.52 -16.86
N ASP A 123 -4.53 4.81 -17.85
CA ASP A 123 -4.15 3.43 -18.15
C ASP A 123 -2.67 3.32 -18.59
N LEU A 124 -2.20 4.25 -19.39
CA LEU A 124 -0.80 4.33 -19.81
C LEU A 124 0.12 4.56 -18.59
N LEU A 125 -0.20 5.55 -17.75
CA LEU A 125 0.59 5.86 -16.55
C LEU A 125 0.61 4.70 -15.55
N ALA A 126 -0.51 4.00 -15.36
CA ALA A 126 -0.58 2.81 -14.51
C ALA A 126 0.30 1.67 -15.05
N THR A 127 0.28 1.47 -16.37
CA THR A 127 1.14 0.48 -17.04
C THR A 127 2.61 0.81 -16.87
N MET A 128 3.00 2.08 -17.05
CA MET A 128 4.37 2.54 -16.83
C MET A 128 4.80 2.34 -15.37
N ALA A 129 3.95 2.69 -14.41
CA ALA A 129 4.23 2.50 -12.98
C ALA A 129 4.48 1.03 -12.62
N LYS A 130 3.72 0.11 -13.22
CA LYS A 130 3.96 -1.33 -13.08
C LYS A 130 5.31 -1.73 -13.67
N LEU A 131 5.59 -1.36 -14.92
CA LEU A 131 6.83 -1.70 -15.60
C LEU A 131 8.07 -1.21 -14.86
N ASP A 132 8.04 0.02 -14.32
CA ASP A 132 9.12 0.57 -13.51
C ASP A 132 9.32 -0.20 -12.20
N ASN A 133 8.23 -0.59 -11.55
CA ASN A 133 8.31 -1.43 -10.36
C ASN A 133 8.90 -2.81 -10.67
N ASP A 134 8.53 -3.43 -11.78
CA ASP A 134 9.05 -4.74 -12.21
C ASP A 134 10.55 -4.65 -12.56
N LYS A 135 10.98 -3.63 -13.30
CA LYS A 135 12.40 -3.34 -13.58
C LYS A 135 13.20 -3.09 -12.30
N ARG A 136 12.62 -2.39 -11.32
CA ARG A 136 13.26 -2.17 -10.02
C ARG A 136 13.45 -3.48 -9.26
N ARG A 137 12.43 -4.35 -9.24
CA ARG A 137 12.51 -5.68 -8.61
C ARG A 137 13.57 -6.55 -9.26
N GLU A 138 13.62 -6.54 -10.59
CA GLU A 138 14.62 -7.30 -11.34
C GLU A 138 16.04 -6.82 -11.02
N ARG A 139 16.31 -5.51 -11.01
CA ARG A 139 17.60 -4.95 -10.61
C ARG A 139 18.01 -5.35 -9.19
N ILE A 140 17.07 -5.35 -8.23
CA ILE A 140 17.33 -5.79 -6.86
C ILE A 140 17.69 -7.28 -6.84
N LYS A 141 16.98 -8.13 -7.58
CA LYS A 141 17.25 -9.56 -7.67
C LYS A 141 18.63 -9.84 -8.28
N GLN A 142 18.97 -9.15 -9.36
CA GLN A 142 20.28 -9.25 -10.00
C GLN A 142 21.40 -8.78 -9.06
N GLY A 143 21.20 -7.64 -8.37
CA GLY A 143 22.15 -7.12 -7.38
C GLY A 143 22.40 -8.10 -6.23
N LEU A 144 21.35 -8.75 -5.71
CA LEU A 144 21.48 -9.78 -4.69
C LEU A 144 22.22 -11.03 -5.20
N ALA A 145 21.91 -11.47 -6.42
CA ALA A 145 22.60 -12.61 -7.04
C ALA A 145 24.11 -12.33 -7.23
N ASN A 146 24.45 -11.13 -7.73
CA ASN A 146 25.84 -10.74 -7.99
C ASN A 146 26.64 -10.45 -6.71
N SER A 147 25.98 -10.06 -5.62
CA SER A 147 26.67 -9.78 -4.34
C SER A 147 27.05 -11.03 -3.55
N GLY A 148 26.65 -12.23 -4.02
CA GLY A 148 26.83 -13.47 -3.27
C GLY A 148 26.02 -13.53 -1.97
N TYR A 149 25.08 -12.62 -1.78
CA TYR A 149 24.25 -12.55 -0.59
C TYR A 149 23.43 -13.83 -0.43
N LYS A 150 23.74 -14.59 0.61
CA LYS A 150 22.92 -15.72 1.05
C LYS A 150 22.01 -15.23 2.17
N PRO A 151 20.69 -15.29 2.02
CA PRO A 151 19.79 -14.89 3.09
C PRO A 151 20.02 -15.79 4.32
N THR A 152 20.56 -15.20 5.38
CA THR A 152 20.88 -15.90 6.64
C THR A 152 19.65 -16.11 7.52
N GLY A 153 18.46 -15.76 7.05
CA GLY A 153 17.25 -15.80 7.84
C GLY A 153 17.26 -14.83 9.03
N LYS A 154 16.22 -14.88 9.84
CA LYS A 154 16.17 -14.11 11.09
C LYS A 154 17.15 -14.73 12.09
N LYS A 155 18.15 -13.95 12.54
CA LYS A 155 19.11 -14.41 13.54
C LYS A 155 18.35 -14.96 14.77
N PRO A 156 18.78 -16.09 15.33
CA PRO A 156 18.18 -16.63 16.55
C PRO A 156 18.25 -15.57 17.67
N ASN A 157 17.19 -15.44 18.45
CA ASN A 157 17.22 -14.60 19.64
C ASN A 157 17.91 -15.40 20.76
N THR A 158 19.24 -15.27 20.85
CA THR A 158 20.07 -16.00 21.79
C THR A 158 19.64 -15.77 23.25
N THR A 159 19.22 -14.58 23.60
CA THR A 159 18.71 -14.27 24.96
C THR A 159 17.47 -15.10 25.30
N LYS A 160 16.51 -15.19 24.38
CA LYS A 160 15.33 -16.04 24.58
C LYS A 160 15.68 -17.53 24.58
N HIS A 161 16.63 -17.96 23.72
CA HIS A 161 17.09 -19.35 23.67
C HIS A 161 17.75 -19.75 24.99
N ASN A 162 18.68 -18.93 25.52
CA ASN A 162 19.34 -19.20 26.80
C ASN A 162 18.32 -19.25 27.95
N ARG A 163 17.32 -18.35 27.93
CA ARG A 163 16.27 -18.35 28.96
C ARG A 163 15.39 -19.61 28.89
N ILE A 164 15.12 -20.15 27.71
CA ILE A 164 14.41 -21.43 27.53
C ILE A 164 15.23 -22.59 28.17
N ILE A 165 16.52 -22.65 27.86
CA ILE A 165 17.42 -23.71 28.39
C ILE A 165 17.52 -23.63 29.90
N GLU A 166 17.66 -22.40 30.45
CA GLU A 166 17.73 -22.17 31.89
C GLU A 166 16.45 -22.63 32.62
N LEU A 167 15.29 -22.27 32.13
CA LEU A 167 14.00 -22.65 32.72
C LEU A 167 13.74 -24.16 32.60
N ASP A 168 14.18 -24.80 31.49
CA ASP A 168 14.06 -26.24 31.32
C ASP A 168 14.97 -27.03 32.27
N SER A 169 16.18 -26.51 32.54
CA SER A 169 17.13 -27.14 33.43
C SER A 169 16.66 -27.20 34.89
N GLN A 170 15.82 -26.26 35.29
CA GLN A 170 15.22 -26.19 36.64
C GLN A 170 14.14 -27.27 36.86
N LYS A 171 13.65 -27.93 35.80
CA LYS A 171 12.61 -28.99 35.81
C LYS A 171 11.30 -28.67 36.56
N ASN A 172 11.05 -27.38 36.83
CA ASN A 172 9.91 -26.93 37.59
C ASN A 172 8.73 -26.41 36.72
N MET A 173 8.90 -26.42 35.39
CA MET A 173 7.93 -25.88 34.46
C MET A 173 7.72 -26.82 33.26
N THR A 174 6.49 -26.88 32.80
CA THR A 174 6.13 -27.56 31.54
C THR A 174 6.60 -26.73 30.32
N LYS A 175 6.71 -27.35 29.14
CA LYS A 175 7.13 -26.67 27.90
C LYS A 175 6.15 -25.52 27.53
N GLU A 176 4.87 -25.66 27.89
CA GLU A 176 3.84 -24.66 27.67
C GLU A 176 4.01 -23.45 28.60
N GLU A 177 4.35 -23.69 29.85
CA GLU A 177 4.66 -22.64 30.83
C GLU A 177 5.94 -21.89 30.46
N ILE A 178 6.99 -22.58 30.02
CA ILE A 178 8.22 -21.97 29.51
C ILE A 178 7.91 -21.10 28.28
N ALA A 179 7.09 -21.58 27.36
CA ALA A 179 6.67 -20.82 26.17
C ALA A 179 5.98 -19.51 26.54
N LYS A 180 5.06 -19.56 27.53
CA LYS A 180 4.38 -18.39 28.08
C LYS A 180 5.35 -17.43 28.78
N ALA A 181 6.23 -17.93 29.64
CA ALA A 181 7.18 -17.14 30.40
C ALA A 181 8.18 -16.37 29.52
N VAL A 182 8.61 -16.98 28.40
CA VAL A 182 9.58 -16.38 27.44
C VAL A 182 8.89 -15.60 26.33
N GLY A 183 7.58 -15.72 26.17
CA GLY A 183 6.81 -15.08 25.08
C GLY A 183 7.19 -15.61 23.72
N VAL A 184 7.14 -16.95 23.56
CA VAL A 184 7.41 -17.68 22.31
C VAL A 184 6.37 -18.79 22.10
N GLY A 185 6.29 -19.33 20.87
CA GLY A 185 5.45 -20.51 20.63
C GLY A 185 6.07 -21.78 21.22
N VAL A 186 5.24 -22.73 21.67
CA VAL A 186 5.66 -24.03 22.22
C VAL A 186 6.59 -24.78 21.25
N ALA A 187 6.30 -24.74 19.95
CA ALA A 187 7.16 -25.32 18.92
C ALA A 187 8.59 -24.75 18.92
N THR A 188 8.76 -23.48 19.30
CA THR A 188 10.08 -22.84 19.44
C THR A 188 10.84 -23.41 20.64
N VAL A 189 10.16 -23.66 21.76
CA VAL A 189 10.75 -24.29 22.94
C VAL A 189 11.32 -25.67 22.58
N TYR A 190 10.50 -26.54 21.97
CA TYR A 190 10.96 -27.86 21.53
C TYR A 190 12.13 -27.79 20.56
N ARG A 191 12.11 -26.85 19.60
CA ARG A 191 13.21 -26.69 18.63
C ARG A 191 14.51 -26.27 19.31
N VAL A 192 14.47 -25.35 20.27
CA VAL A 192 15.66 -24.88 20.99
C VAL A 192 16.24 -25.97 21.84
N LEU A 193 15.42 -26.73 22.57
CA LEU A 193 15.86 -27.83 23.42
C LEU A 193 16.37 -29.06 22.63
N LYS A 194 16.00 -29.18 21.37
CA LYS A 194 16.51 -30.25 20.48
C LYS A 194 17.89 -29.93 19.90
N GLN A 195 18.28 -28.64 19.88
CA GLN A 195 19.53 -28.16 19.29
C GLN A 195 20.66 -27.95 20.32
N GLY A 196 20.38 -28.02 21.61
CA GLY A 196 21.34 -28.07 22.72
C GLY A 196 21.46 -29.46 23.29
#